data_aaa7f2628b3b84a0b627392a81da21b7
#
_entry.id   aaa7f2628b3b84a0b627392a81da21b7
#
_cell.length_a   1.000
_cell.length_b   1.000
_cell.length_c   1.000
_cell.angle_alpha   90.00
_cell.angle_beta   90.00
_cell.angle_gamma   90.00
#
_symmetry.space_group_name_H-M   'P 1'
#
loop_
_entity.id
_entity.type
_entity.pdbx_description
1 polymer ?
#
loop_
_entity_poly.entity_id
_entity_poly.type
_entity_poly.pdbx_seq_one_letter_code
_entity_poly.pdbx_strand_id
1 'polypeptide(L)'
;MNTDAVVSSTGNWRDSRFKRFEAAAMSAVGYRLVAALGATLRWRTDGLEHLDEILRTGRLPVMGFWHGRILPATYYFRRRGIVVITSENFDGEWIAGIIERFGYGTARGSTSRGARKALRQLMRDMRAGRPAGFTLDGPRGPARVAQPGAIWLAKATGNPVLPFHLEANRHWTLNSWDRTQIPKPFAT
;
A
#
# COMPACT_ATOMS: atom_id res chain seq x y z
N MET A 1 -13.32 49.89 -6.19
CA MET A 1 -12.56 49.33 -5.07
C MET A 1 -12.29 47.87 -5.40
N ASN A 2 -11.08 47.64 -5.90
CA ASN A 2 -10.63 46.28 -6.25
C ASN A 2 -10.32 45.46 -5.01
N THR A 3 -10.97 44.36 -4.86
CA THR A 3 -10.57 43.30 -3.93
C THR A 3 -9.95 42.20 -4.75
N ASP A 4 -8.66 42.34 -5.05
CA ASP A 4 -7.86 41.27 -5.66
C ASP A 4 -7.75 40.12 -4.68
N ALA A 5 -8.36 39.00 -5.08
CA ALA A 5 -8.25 37.74 -4.39
C ALA A 5 -6.78 37.29 -4.42
N VAL A 6 -6.18 37.20 -3.23
CA VAL A 6 -4.89 36.56 -3.03
C VAL A 6 -5.06 35.08 -3.34
N VAL A 7 -4.77 34.72 -4.58
CA VAL A 7 -4.56 33.31 -4.96
C VAL A 7 -3.24 32.88 -4.33
N SER A 8 -3.31 32.22 -3.18
CA SER A 8 -2.15 31.55 -2.61
C SER A 8 -1.67 30.47 -3.57
N SER A 9 -0.58 30.73 -4.29
CA SER A 9 0.17 29.75 -5.05
C SER A 9 0.80 28.76 -4.05
N THR A 10 0.08 27.70 -3.73
CA THR A 10 0.69 26.53 -3.07
C THR A 10 1.61 25.89 -4.10
N GLY A 11 2.89 26.31 -4.11
CA GLY A 11 3.93 25.76 -4.95
C GLY A 11 3.93 24.23 -4.83
N ASN A 12 4.03 23.53 -5.94
CA ASN A 12 4.09 22.07 -5.94
C ASN A 12 5.30 21.66 -5.10
N TRP A 13 5.08 20.87 -4.03
CA TRP A 13 6.15 20.41 -3.11
C TRP A 13 7.30 19.72 -3.88
N ARG A 14 7.02 19.16 -5.07
CA ARG A 14 8.00 18.51 -5.94
C ARG A 14 9.05 19.48 -6.49
N ASP A 15 8.73 20.77 -6.58
CA ASP A 15 9.63 21.81 -7.08
C ASP A 15 10.64 22.24 -6.01
N SER A 16 10.37 21.95 -4.73
CA SER A 16 11.25 22.25 -3.61
C SER A 16 12.28 21.15 -3.38
N ARG A 17 13.57 21.48 -3.55
CA ARG A 17 14.69 20.57 -3.22
C ARG A 17 14.68 20.13 -1.76
N PHE A 18 14.30 21.05 -0.85
CA PHE A 18 14.19 20.76 0.57
C PHE A 18 13.11 19.72 0.85
N LYS A 19 11.90 19.89 0.29
CA LYS A 19 10.79 18.93 0.46
C LYS A 19 11.12 17.54 -0.12
N ARG A 20 11.84 17.47 -1.21
CA ARG A 20 12.30 16.19 -1.76
C ARG A 20 13.32 15.50 -0.84
N PHE A 21 14.25 16.27 -0.28
CA PHE A 21 15.21 15.76 0.70
C PHE A 21 14.51 15.27 1.97
N GLU A 22 13.56 16.07 2.49
CA GLU A 22 12.72 15.70 3.64
C GLU A 22 12.00 14.36 3.40
N ALA A 23 11.31 14.20 2.27
CA ALA A 23 10.64 12.96 1.91
C ALA A 23 11.62 11.76 1.81
N ALA A 24 12.80 11.97 1.24
CA ALA A 24 13.82 10.93 1.13
C ALA A 24 14.38 10.52 2.50
N ALA A 25 14.60 11.49 3.40
CA ALA A 25 15.05 11.24 4.77
C ALA A 25 13.99 10.49 5.59
N MET A 26 12.71 10.95 5.52
CA MET A 26 11.59 10.27 6.16
C MET A 26 11.42 8.83 5.65
N SER A 27 11.56 8.61 4.34
CA SER A 27 11.55 7.27 3.74
C SER A 27 12.66 6.38 4.29
N ALA A 28 13.88 6.91 4.41
CA ALA A 28 15.03 6.14 4.88
C ALA A 28 14.89 5.73 6.35
N VAL A 29 14.43 6.67 7.19
CA VAL A 29 14.18 6.41 8.61
C VAL A 29 13.00 5.45 8.78
N GLY A 30 11.86 5.73 8.12
CA GLY A 30 10.68 4.88 8.20
C GLY A 30 10.94 3.45 7.74
N TYR A 31 11.69 3.26 6.66
CA TYR A 31 12.12 1.94 6.22
C TYR A 31 12.90 1.19 7.32
N ARG A 32 13.89 1.84 7.95
CA ARG A 32 14.70 1.21 9.01
C ARG A 32 13.87 0.84 10.22
N LEU A 33 12.93 1.70 10.64
CA LEU A 33 12.04 1.43 11.77
C LEU A 33 11.12 0.25 11.48
N VAL A 34 10.47 0.23 10.31
CA VAL A 34 9.59 -0.89 9.89
C VAL A 34 10.39 -2.18 9.72
N ALA A 35 11.61 -2.10 9.17
CA ALA A 35 12.48 -3.26 9.01
C ALA A 35 12.93 -3.83 10.36
N ALA A 36 13.35 -2.97 11.29
CA ALA A 36 13.76 -3.38 12.63
C ALA A 36 12.60 -4.03 13.39
N LEU A 37 11.42 -3.38 13.39
CA LEU A 37 10.23 -3.95 14.02
C LEU A 37 9.85 -5.28 13.39
N GLY A 38 9.75 -5.32 12.06
CA GLY A 38 9.36 -6.53 11.32
C GLY A 38 10.31 -7.72 11.52
N ALA A 39 11.60 -7.44 11.70
CA ALA A 39 12.60 -8.47 11.99
C ALA A 39 12.43 -9.13 13.37
N THR A 40 11.74 -8.46 14.30
CA THR A 40 11.44 -9.03 15.61
C THR A 40 10.19 -9.92 15.63
N LEU A 41 9.34 -9.82 14.58
CA LEU A 41 8.06 -10.53 14.54
C LEU A 41 8.24 -12.01 14.26
N ARG A 42 7.41 -12.83 14.88
CA ARG A 42 7.32 -14.26 14.64
C ARG A 42 6.10 -14.53 13.78
N TRP A 43 6.29 -15.26 12.68
CA TRP A 43 5.23 -15.48 11.71
C TRP A 43 4.68 -16.90 11.80
N ARG A 44 3.36 -17.00 11.87
CA ARG A 44 2.60 -18.24 11.64
C ARG A 44 1.71 -17.96 10.44
N THR A 45 1.67 -18.87 9.49
CA THR A 45 0.93 -18.67 8.24
C THR A 45 0.09 -19.90 7.97
N ASP A 46 -1.21 -19.68 7.75
CA ASP A 46 -2.18 -20.69 7.37
C ASP A 46 -2.71 -20.32 5.96
N GLY A 47 -3.03 -21.29 5.11
CA GLY A 47 -3.61 -21.08 3.78
C GLY A 47 -2.62 -20.57 2.73
N LEU A 48 -1.31 -20.71 2.94
CA LEU A 48 -0.30 -20.29 1.93
C LEU A 48 -0.42 -21.09 0.63
N GLU A 49 -0.92 -22.31 0.71
CA GLU A 49 -1.21 -23.20 -0.42
C GLU A 49 -2.14 -22.57 -1.46
N HIS A 50 -3.05 -21.67 -1.07
CA HIS A 50 -3.90 -20.95 -2.01
C HIS A 50 -3.12 -19.98 -2.90
N LEU A 51 -2.08 -19.33 -2.35
CA LEU A 51 -1.16 -18.50 -3.13
C LEU A 51 -0.35 -19.38 -4.12
N ASP A 52 0.20 -20.49 -3.63
CA ASP A 52 1.00 -21.41 -4.44
C ASP A 52 0.15 -22.04 -5.56
N GLU A 53 -1.11 -22.34 -5.29
CA GLU A 53 -2.04 -22.84 -6.31
C GLU A 53 -2.28 -21.83 -7.42
N ILE A 54 -2.56 -20.55 -7.06
CA ILE A 54 -2.71 -19.48 -8.05
C ILE A 54 -1.47 -19.38 -8.94
N LEU A 55 -0.28 -19.36 -8.33
CA LEU A 55 0.98 -19.23 -9.06
C LEU A 55 1.27 -20.44 -9.97
N ARG A 56 0.93 -21.67 -9.53
CA ARG A 56 1.06 -22.88 -10.35
C ARG A 56 0.19 -22.86 -11.59
N THR A 57 -0.93 -22.16 -11.59
CA THR A 57 -1.78 -21.99 -12.77
C THR A 57 -1.26 -20.95 -13.77
N GLY A 58 -0.10 -20.33 -13.49
CA GLY A 58 0.47 -19.23 -14.28
C GLY A 58 -0.27 -17.91 -14.11
N ARG A 59 -1.20 -17.82 -13.14
CA ARG A 59 -1.96 -16.61 -12.82
C ARG A 59 -1.28 -15.83 -11.71
N LEU A 60 -1.64 -14.55 -11.59
CA LEU A 60 -1.14 -13.65 -10.55
C LEU A 60 -2.25 -13.29 -9.57
N PRO A 61 -1.99 -13.28 -8.25
CA PRO A 61 -3.00 -12.84 -7.30
C PRO A 61 -3.23 -11.32 -7.35
N VAL A 62 -4.50 -10.91 -7.26
CA VAL A 62 -4.88 -9.59 -6.77
C VAL A 62 -5.03 -9.73 -5.26
N MET A 63 -3.99 -9.34 -4.53
CA MET A 63 -3.91 -9.53 -3.08
C MET A 63 -4.75 -8.48 -2.36
N GLY A 64 -5.72 -8.90 -1.54
CA GLY A 64 -6.67 -8.04 -0.86
C GLY A 64 -6.60 -8.15 0.66
N PHE A 65 -6.48 -7.01 1.36
CA PHE A 65 -6.43 -6.97 2.82
C PHE A 65 -6.97 -5.63 3.35
N TRP A 66 -7.10 -5.49 4.67
CA TRP A 66 -7.61 -4.26 5.28
C TRP A 66 -6.52 -3.22 5.48
N HIS A 67 -6.84 -1.94 5.28
CA HIS A 67 -5.91 -0.82 5.37
C HIS A 67 -5.18 -0.78 6.72
N GLY A 68 -5.88 -1.02 7.81
CA GLY A 68 -5.29 -1.06 9.15
C GLY A 68 -4.25 -2.18 9.38
N ARG A 69 -3.93 -2.99 8.37
CA ARG A 69 -2.92 -4.06 8.41
C ARG A 69 -1.73 -3.82 7.47
N ILE A 70 -1.60 -2.60 6.92
CA ILE A 70 -0.53 -2.25 5.97
C ILE A 70 0.85 -2.52 6.54
N LEU A 71 1.11 -2.14 7.79
CA LEU A 71 2.46 -2.21 8.37
C LEU A 71 3.01 -3.64 8.42
N PRO A 72 2.34 -4.63 9.04
CA PRO A 72 2.82 -6.01 9.02
C PRO A 72 2.80 -6.61 7.60
N ALA A 73 1.82 -6.27 6.74
CA ALA A 73 1.76 -6.74 5.36
C ALA A 73 2.98 -6.29 4.55
N THR A 74 3.41 -5.03 4.71
CA THR A 74 4.58 -4.47 4.02
C THR A 74 5.84 -5.26 4.32
N TYR A 75 6.04 -5.67 5.56
CA TYR A 75 7.22 -6.47 5.92
C TYR A 75 7.09 -7.94 5.51
N TYR A 76 5.94 -8.56 5.71
CA TYR A 76 5.71 -9.98 5.41
C TYR A 76 5.88 -10.29 3.92
N PHE A 77 5.26 -9.49 3.06
CA PHE A 77 5.30 -9.69 1.60
C PHE A 77 6.42 -8.92 0.89
N ARG A 78 7.46 -8.46 1.61
CA ARG A 78 8.60 -7.77 1.01
C ARG A 78 9.29 -8.60 -0.07
N ARG A 79 9.92 -7.92 -1.05
CA ARG A 79 10.72 -8.52 -2.13
C ARG A 79 9.95 -9.52 -3.03
N ARG A 80 8.63 -9.37 -3.10
CA ARG A 80 7.78 -10.20 -3.99
C ARG A 80 7.32 -9.46 -5.24
N GLY A 81 7.82 -8.26 -5.50
CA GLY A 81 7.50 -7.48 -6.72
C GLY A 81 6.06 -6.98 -6.80
N ILE A 82 5.29 -7.06 -5.70
CA ILE A 82 3.90 -6.63 -5.64
C ILE A 82 3.79 -5.14 -5.92
N VAL A 83 2.84 -4.72 -6.76
CA VAL A 83 2.56 -3.32 -7.04
C VAL A 83 1.34 -2.87 -6.24
N VAL A 84 1.46 -1.74 -5.54
CA VAL A 84 0.38 -1.18 -4.72
C VAL A 84 0.05 0.25 -5.14
N ILE A 85 -1.16 0.72 -4.80
CA ILE A 85 -1.57 2.11 -5.07
C ILE A 85 -1.08 3.00 -3.93
N THR A 86 -0.45 4.12 -4.30
CA THR A 86 -0.03 5.16 -3.34
C THR A 86 -0.55 6.52 -3.77
N SER A 87 -0.73 7.44 -2.79
CA SER A 87 -1.15 8.81 -3.05
C SER A 87 -0.08 9.62 -3.79
N GLU A 88 -0.50 10.65 -4.52
CA GLU A 88 0.39 11.61 -5.19
C GLU A 88 0.78 12.80 -4.30
N ASN A 89 0.23 12.93 -3.09
CA ASN A 89 0.58 13.97 -2.14
C ASN A 89 1.95 13.73 -1.48
N PHE A 90 2.39 14.68 -0.66
CA PHE A 90 3.69 14.59 0.04
C PHE A 90 3.78 13.35 0.94
N ASP A 91 2.72 13.04 1.70
CA ASP A 91 2.70 11.85 2.56
C ASP A 91 2.80 10.55 1.74
N GLY A 92 2.09 10.50 0.62
CA GLY A 92 2.20 9.38 -0.31
C GLY A 92 3.59 9.19 -0.90
N GLU A 93 4.39 10.26 -1.00
CA GLU A 93 5.76 10.19 -1.54
C GLU A 93 6.71 9.47 -0.59
N TRP A 94 6.80 9.90 0.68
CA TRP A 94 7.72 9.23 1.60
C TRP A 94 7.24 7.82 2.00
N ILE A 95 5.92 7.58 2.07
CA ILE A 95 5.35 6.24 2.25
C ILE A 95 5.73 5.33 1.07
N ALA A 96 5.58 5.81 -0.17
CA ALA A 96 6.00 5.06 -1.34
C ALA A 96 7.50 4.73 -1.31
N GLY A 97 8.34 5.69 -0.92
CA GLY A 97 9.76 5.45 -0.77
C GLY A 97 10.11 4.39 0.29
N ILE A 98 9.30 4.24 1.35
CA ILE A 98 9.42 3.13 2.31
C ILE A 98 9.12 1.80 1.63
N ILE A 99 7.95 1.69 0.98
CA ILE A 99 7.47 0.44 0.38
C ILE A 99 8.36 0.01 -0.79
N GLU A 100 8.85 0.94 -1.59
CA GLU A 100 9.78 0.65 -2.69
C GLU A 100 11.10 0.05 -2.18
N ARG A 101 11.62 0.51 -1.03
CA ARG A 101 12.79 -0.11 -0.38
C ARG A 101 12.54 -1.54 0.10
N PHE A 102 11.28 -1.90 0.36
CA PHE A 102 10.88 -3.29 0.64
C PHE A 102 10.67 -4.13 -0.63
N GLY A 103 10.91 -3.56 -1.82
CA GLY A 103 10.81 -4.28 -3.09
C GLY A 103 9.42 -4.30 -3.72
N TYR A 104 8.55 -3.39 -3.30
CA TYR A 104 7.27 -3.15 -3.95
C TYR A 104 7.42 -2.20 -5.13
N GLY A 105 6.47 -2.26 -6.05
CA GLY A 105 6.23 -1.19 -7.01
C GLY A 105 5.07 -0.31 -6.56
N THR A 106 5.03 0.91 -7.08
CA THR A 106 3.95 1.86 -6.75
C THR A 106 3.25 2.36 -8.01
N ALA A 107 1.91 2.32 -7.99
CA ALA A 107 1.04 2.98 -8.94
C ALA A 107 0.45 4.23 -8.29
N ARG A 108 0.70 5.40 -8.87
CA ARG A 108 0.32 6.69 -8.26
C ARG A 108 -1.11 7.08 -8.60
N GLY A 109 -1.91 7.38 -7.58
CA GLY A 109 -3.26 7.93 -7.73
C GLY A 109 -4.27 7.40 -6.74
N SER A 110 -4.75 8.26 -5.83
CA SER A 110 -5.74 7.91 -4.80
C SER A 110 -7.07 8.66 -4.90
N THR A 111 -7.16 9.67 -5.77
CA THR A 111 -8.41 10.40 -6.06
C THR A 111 -9.22 9.71 -7.16
N SER A 112 -10.48 10.11 -7.37
CA SER A 112 -11.35 9.48 -8.38
C SER A 112 -10.75 9.43 -9.80
N ARG A 113 -10.09 10.50 -10.25
CA ARG A 113 -9.35 10.51 -11.53
C ARG A 113 -8.03 9.75 -11.41
N GLY A 114 -7.29 9.95 -10.33
CA GLY A 114 -6.05 9.25 -10.03
C GLY A 114 -6.25 7.76 -9.82
N ALA A 115 -7.35 7.33 -9.21
CA ALA A 115 -7.67 5.91 -9.01
C ALA A 115 -7.80 5.15 -10.35
N ARG A 116 -8.49 5.72 -11.33
CA ARG A 116 -8.59 5.10 -12.67
C ARG A 116 -7.23 5.00 -13.38
N LYS A 117 -6.35 6.00 -13.22
CA LYS A 117 -4.97 5.97 -13.75
C LYS A 117 -4.17 4.87 -13.06
N ALA A 118 -4.23 4.79 -11.72
CA ALA A 118 -3.54 3.79 -10.93
C ALA A 118 -4.03 2.36 -11.25
N LEU A 119 -5.33 2.14 -11.39
CA LEU A 119 -5.88 0.84 -11.79
C LEU A 119 -5.41 0.40 -13.19
N ARG A 120 -5.37 1.34 -14.16
CA ARG A 120 -4.80 1.04 -15.48
C ARG A 120 -3.30 0.72 -15.41
N GLN A 121 -2.57 1.37 -14.50
CA GLN A 121 -1.16 1.04 -14.29
C GLN A 121 -1.03 -0.37 -13.69
N LEU A 122 -1.79 -0.71 -12.64
CA LEU A 122 -1.80 -2.06 -12.08
C LEU A 122 -2.14 -3.13 -13.11
N MET A 123 -3.10 -2.86 -13.99
CA MET A 123 -3.44 -3.77 -15.07
C MET A 123 -2.26 -4.03 -16.03
N ARG A 124 -1.47 -2.98 -16.35
CA ARG A 124 -0.25 -3.14 -17.15
C ARG A 124 0.83 -3.91 -16.39
N ASP A 125 1.02 -3.60 -15.11
CA ASP A 125 1.99 -4.28 -14.25
C ASP A 125 1.66 -5.77 -14.12
N MET A 126 0.38 -6.12 -13.95
CA MET A 126 -0.04 -7.52 -13.91
C MET A 126 0.19 -8.25 -15.24
N ARG A 127 -0.05 -7.60 -16.37
CA ARG A 127 0.29 -8.16 -17.70
C ARG A 127 1.81 -8.35 -17.88
N ALA A 128 2.62 -7.56 -17.18
CA ALA A 128 4.08 -7.67 -17.14
C ALA A 128 4.58 -8.68 -16.07
N GLY A 129 3.71 -9.49 -15.48
CA GLY A 129 4.07 -10.54 -14.52
C GLY A 129 4.20 -10.09 -13.06
N ARG A 130 3.65 -8.93 -12.69
CA ARG A 130 3.74 -8.39 -11.32
C ARG A 130 2.40 -8.50 -10.58
N PRO A 131 2.33 -9.12 -9.38
CA PRO A 131 1.11 -9.18 -8.60
C PRO A 131 0.64 -7.78 -8.16
N ALA A 132 -0.65 -7.61 -7.94
CA ALA A 132 -1.21 -6.36 -7.40
C ALA A 132 -1.62 -6.52 -5.94
N GLY A 133 -1.42 -5.47 -5.13
CA GLY A 133 -1.88 -5.40 -3.75
C GLY A 133 -2.88 -4.29 -3.52
N PHE A 134 -3.96 -4.59 -2.79
CA PHE A 134 -5.04 -3.66 -2.47
C PHE A 134 -5.36 -3.64 -0.99
N THR A 135 -5.52 -2.45 -0.45
CA THR A 135 -6.32 -2.26 0.76
C THR A 135 -7.78 -2.18 0.35
N LEU A 136 -8.56 -3.22 0.72
CA LEU A 136 -9.92 -3.41 0.20
C LEU A 136 -10.88 -2.29 0.62
N ASP A 137 -10.70 -1.73 1.80
CA ASP A 137 -11.47 -0.59 2.34
C ASP A 137 -11.00 0.79 1.81
N GLY A 138 -9.95 0.80 0.97
CA GLY A 138 -9.44 2.01 0.34
C GLY A 138 -8.86 3.03 1.32
N PRO A 139 -8.45 4.23 0.83
CA PRO A 139 -7.75 5.21 1.66
C PRO A 139 -8.67 6.08 2.55
N ARG A 140 -9.98 5.94 2.41
CA ARG A 140 -10.97 6.78 3.12
C ARG A 140 -11.99 5.97 3.91
N GLY A 141 -11.93 4.63 3.81
CA GLY A 141 -12.89 3.76 4.46
C GLY A 141 -14.30 3.78 3.84
N PRO A 142 -15.30 3.37 4.58
CA PRO A 142 -15.23 2.97 6.00
C PRO A 142 -14.42 1.69 6.22
N ALA A 143 -13.82 1.56 7.41
CA ALA A 143 -12.98 0.43 7.75
C ALA A 143 -13.71 -0.91 7.57
N ARG A 144 -13.01 -1.88 6.98
CA ARG A 144 -13.52 -3.25 6.74
C ARG A 144 -14.76 -3.32 5.84
N VAL A 145 -14.98 -2.32 4.99
CA VAL A 145 -15.99 -2.34 3.94
C VAL A 145 -15.30 -2.38 2.59
N ALA A 146 -15.41 -3.52 1.90
CA ALA A 146 -14.68 -3.74 0.66
C ALA A 146 -15.19 -2.84 -0.48
N GLN A 147 -14.25 -2.14 -1.11
CA GLN A 147 -14.48 -1.32 -2.29
C GLN A 147 -14.27 -2.14 -3.58
N PRO A 148 -14.90 -1.79 -4.69
CA PRO A 148 -14.90 -2.62 -5.91
C PRO A 148 -13.58 -2.69 -6.67
N GLY A 149 -12.54 -1.92 -6.28
CA GLY A 149 -11.30 -1.77 -7.05
C GLY A 149 -10.57 -3.08 -7.33
N ALA A 150 -10.44 -3.95 -6.33
CA ALA A 150 -9.79 -5.26 -6.48
C ALA A 150 -10.58 -6.20 -7.39
N ILE A 151 -11.91 -6.22 -7.25
CA ILE A 151 -12.81 -7.04 -8.09
C ILE A 151 -12.77 -6.55 -9.55
N TRP A 152 -12.79 -5.21 -9.74
CA TRP A 152 -12.66 -4.64 -11.08
C TRP A 152 -11.33 -5.05 -11.75
N LEU A 153 -10.20 -4.99 -11.02
CA LEU A 153 -8.90 -5.41 -11.56
C LEU A 153 -8.87 -6.90 -11.87
N ALA A 154 -9.38 -7.73 -10.97
CA ALA A 154 -9.49 -9.17 -11.15
C ALA A 154 -10.27 -9.51 -12.44
N LYS A 155 -11.44 -8.90 -12.62
CA LYS A 155 -12.26 -9.06 -13.84
C LYS A 155 -11.50 -8.60 -15.10
N ALA A 156 -10.85 -7.44 -15.05
CA ALA A 156 -10.15 -6.85 -16.21
C ALA A 156 -8.88 -7.61 -16.63
N THR A 157 -8.28 -8.38 -15.72
CA THR A 157 -7.03 -9.14 -15.96
C THR A 157 -7.25 -10.65 -16.06
N GLY A 158 -8.43 -11.17 -15.71
CA GLY A 158 -8.69 -12.60 -15.60
C GLY A 158 -8.00 -13.28 -14.42
N ASN A 159 -7.45 -12.50 -13.48
CA ASN A 159 -6.72 -13.00 -12.32
C ASN A 159 -7.61 -13.13 -11.07
N PRO A 160 -7.33 -14.07 -10.16
CA PRO A 160 -8.13 -14.24 -8.95
C PRO A 160 -7.82 -13.17 -7.91
N VAL A 161 -8.80 -12.86 -7.07
CA VAL A 161 -8.57 -12.13 -5.81
C VAL A 161 -8.14 -13.15 -4.76
N LEU A 162 -7.03 -12.88 -4.09
CA LEU A 162 -6.56 -13.60 -2.92
C LEU A 162 -6.75 -12.71 -1.68
N PRO A 163 -7.86 -12.88 -0.95
CA PRO A 163 -8.04 -12.18 0.31
C PRO A 163 -7.13 -12.78 1.39
N PHE A 164 -6.51 -11.94 2.19
CA PHE A 164 -5.72 -12.38 3.33
C PHE A 164 -5.88 -11.42 4.52
N HIS A 165 -5.51 -11.90 5.69
CA HIS A 165 -5.53 -11.13 6.92
C HIS A 165 -4.24 -11.33 7.69
N LEU A 166 -3.82 -10.29 8.42
CA LEU A 166 -2.72 -10.35 9.38
C LEU A 166 -3.24 -9.84 10.72
N GLU A 167 -2.96 -10.59 11.76
CA GLU A 167 -3.30 -10.22 13.13
C GLU A 167 -2.08 -10.46 14.01
N ALA A 168 -1.78 -9.50 14.89
CA ALA A 168 -0.73 -9.66 15.88
C ALA A 168 -1.35 -9.92 17.26
N ASN A 169 -0.90 -10.94 17.96
CA ASN A 169 -1.39 -11.28 19.30
C ASN A 169 -1.13 -10.15 20.32
N ARG A 170 -0.16 -9.27 20.06
CA ARG A 170 0.13 -8.05 20.84
C ARG A 170 0.42 -6.90 19.89
N HIS A 171 -0.37 -5.83 19.99
CA HIS A 171 -0.24 -4.65 19.17
C HIS A 171 -0.70 -3.39 19.90
N TRP A 172 -0.32 -2.22 19.34
CA TRP A 172 -0.97 -0.94 19.62
C TRP A 172 -1.96 -0.67 18.50
N THR A 173 -3.13 -0.14 18.84
CA THR A 173 -4.12 0.31 17.86
C THR A 173 -4.15 1.83 17.84
N LEU A 174 -3.94 2.43 16.69
CA LEU A 174 -4.05 3.86 16.52
C LEU A 174 -5.52 4.30 16.53
N ASN A 175 -5.78 5.50 17.04
CA ASN A 175 -7.09 6.11 16.95
C ASN A 175 -7.30 6.77 15.58
N SER A 176 -7.24 5.96 14.52
CA SER A 176 -7.46 6.32 13.12
C SER A 176 -8.73 5.66 12.60
N TRP A 177 -9.26 6.14 11.47
CA TRP A 177 -10.47 5.59 10.86
C TRP A 177 -10.35 4.09 10.56
N ASP A 178 -9.15 3.62 10.18
CA ASP A 178 -8.84 2.25 9.80
C ASP A 178 -8.39 1.36 10.98
N ARG A 179 -8.26 1.95 12.18
CA ARG A 179 -7.78 1.26 13.38
C ARG A 179 -6.45 0.54 13.11
N THR A 180 -5.48 1.27 12.49
CA THR A 180 -4.16 0.73 12.17
C THR A 180 -3.54 0.04 13.36
N GLN A 181 -3.11 -1.20 13.17
CA GLN A 181 -2.37 -1.98 14.16
C GLN A 181 -0.87 -1.87 13.92
N ILE A 182 -0.15 -1.55 14.99
CA ILE A 182 1.31 -1.60 15.05
C ILE A 182 1.67 -2.80 15.93
N PRO A 183 2.18 -3.90 15.38
CA PRO A 183 2.62 -5.04 16.18
C PRO A 183 3.66 -4.62 17.23
N LYS A 184 3.58 -5.16 18.43
CA LYS A 184 4.65 -4.98 19.42
C LYS A 184 5.86 -5.84 19.06
N PRO A 185 7.07 -5.44 19.44
CA PRO A 185 8.25 -6.28 19.25
C PRO A 185 8.04 -7.71 19.80
N PHE A 186 8.51 -8.70 19.05
CA PHE A 186 8.40 -10.13 19.39
C PHE A 186 6.95 -10.68 19.44
N ALA A 187 5.97 -9.95 18.87
CA ALA A 187 4.63 -10.47 18.66
C ALA A 187 4.62 -11.59 17.61
N THR A 188 3.61 -12.46 17.70
CA THR A 188 3.32 -13.49 16.71
C THR A 188 2.12 -13.08 15.93
#